data_3cff0c4eb7ab84244fbbd77e76a9b109
#
_entry.id   3cff0c4eb7ab84244fbbd77e76a9b109
#
_cell.length_a   1.000
_cell.length_b   1.000
_cell.length_c   1.000
_cell.angle_alpha   90.00
_cell.angle_beta   90.00
_cell.angle_gamma   90.00
#
_symmetry.space_group_name_H-M   'P 1'
#
loop_
_entity.id
_entity.type
_entity.pdbx_description
1 polymer ?
#
loop_
_entity_poly.entity_id
_entity_poly.type
_entity_poly.pdbx_seq_one_letter_code
_entity_poly.pdbx_strand_id
1 'polypeptide(L)'
;MNCLRRGVTVKRKNISYYVVSVLLAAFLVACSGTKDTKNVETTTGEQEVSGEMIQSENSSEGFGENADTEHNASDKQDSTGQSSTTDETKEQPTEDETFSQPEIELIMVGDVLLHDRLEECAKQEDGSYRYEALFAPMKDEIQAADLAIVNQEVLIGGEELGITGYPCFNAPFTLGDALVDAGFDVVCHATNHTMDKQKRGLLSCINFWKTSYPHIGVLGMNETQEERDEIYIYEQEGIKVAILNYTYGTNGIKLPSDMPFAVNLLDEEKVVADIKKAEELADFTIVCPHWGTEYVLKQTKEQERWAKIFFDNGVDLVIGTHPHVIEPVEMMYDVTTGHKMLVYYSLGNFVNWSGESRDGVANRFLGGMAKVTISLDEGGNPMIADYGVIATVTHVEKKTNGVYTTRLSEYTQELSLTSEVIKQDDVFSKEYLEGVADKVWGELWE
;
A
#
# COMPACT_ATOMS: atom_id res chain seq x y z
N MET A 1 -39.34 -56.45 20.41
CA MET A 1 -39.26 -56.74 18.97
C MET A 1 -37.97 -56.11 18.43
N ASN A 2 -37.14 -56.95 17.89
CA ASN A 2 -35.72 -56.77 17.62
C ASN A 2 -35.33 -55.56 16.74
N CYS A 3 -34.36 -54.78 17.21
CA CYS A 3 -33.62 -53.80 16.42
C CYS A 3 -32.16 -54.26 16.34
N LEU A 4 -31.74 -54.67 15.15
CA LEU A 4 -30.41 -55.14 14.84
C LEU A 4 -29.45 -53.96 14.76
N ARG A 5 -28.40 -53.92 15.62
CA ARG A 5 -27.25 -53.08 15.50
C ARG A 5 -26.25 -53.72 14.51
N ARG A 6 -25.92 -53.01 13.43
CA ARG A 6 -24.78 -53.34 12.58
C ARG A 6 -23.57 -52.51 13.05
N GLY A 7 -22.54 -53.21 13.55
CA GLY A 7 -21.27 -52.63 13.90
C GLY A 7 -20.43 -52.38 12.65
N VAL A 8 -19.87 -51.17 12.54
CA VAL A 8 -18.87 -50.81 11.54
C VAL A 8 -17.51 -50.94 12.19
N THR A 9 -16.71 -51.88 11.67
CA THR A 9 -15.33 -52.11 12.12
C THR A 9 -14.39 -51.19 11.34
N VAL A 10 -13.81 -50.19 12.00
CA VAL A 10 -12.79 -49.33 11.43
C VAL A 10 -11.42 -50.02 11.53
N LYS A 11 -10.85 -50.36 10.38
CA LYS A 11 -9.45 -50.84 10.27
C LYS A 11 -8.48 -49.67 10.46
N ARG A 12 -7.70 -49.68 11.56
CA ARG A 12 -6.54 -48.81 11.73
C ARG A 12 -5.44 -49.18 10.72
N LYS A 13 -5.05 -48.27 9.84
CA LYS A 13 -3.82 -48.35 9.04
C LYS A 13 -2.68 -47.77 9.86
N ASN A 14 -1.62 -48.57 10.05
CA ASN A 14 -0.37 -48.17 10.65
C ASN A 14 0.34 -47.15 9.72
N ILE A 15 0.59 -45.95 10.22
CA ILE A 15 1.44 -44.97 9.57
C ILE A 15 2.84 -45.17 10.09
N SER A 16 3.73 -45.58 9.17
CA SER A 16 5.17 -45.73 9.40
C SER A 16 5.83 -44.37 9.21
N TYR A 17 6.45 -43.85 10.26
CA TYR A 17 7.23 -42.63 10.21
C TYR A 17 8.60 -42.91 9.58
N TYR A 18 8.87 -42.35 8.42
CA TYR A 18 10.23 -42.26 7.87
C TYR A 18 10.89 -40.98 8.40
N VAL A 19 11.93 -41.18 9.21
CA VAL A 19 12.85 -40.10 9.59
C VAL A 19 13.80 -39.86 8.42
N VAL A 20 13.67 -38.72 7.76
CA VAL A 20 14.64 -38.28 6.75
C VAL A 20 15.68 -37.41 7.43
N SER A 21 16.89 -37.98 7.60
CA SER A 21 18.08 -37.25 8.08
C SER A 21 18.62 -36.41 6.91
N VAL A 22 18.56 -35.09 7.00
CA VAL A 22 19.22 -34.17 6.05
C VAL A 22 20.67 -34.00 6.47
N LEU A 23 21.57 -34.54 5.65
CA LEU A 23 23.02 -34.29 5.74
C LEU A 23 23.33 -32.92 5.10
N LEU A 24 23.79 -31.98 5.92
CA LEU A 24 24.40 -30.73 5.45
C LEU A 24 25.79 -31.04 4.88
N ALA A 25 25.97 -30.90 3.57
CA ALA A 25 27.29 -30.90 2.95
C ALA A 25 27.77 -29.44 2.78
N ALA A 26 28.69 -29.02 3.65
CA ALA A 26 29.41 -27.77 3.48
C ALA A 26 30.47 -27.91 2.39
N PHE A 27 30.34 -27.18 1.29
CA PHE A 27 31.40 -27.00 0.29
C PHE A 27 32.29 -25.83 0.69
N LEU A 28 33.49 -26.18 1.19
CA LEU A 28 34.64 -25.25 1.28
C LEU A 28 35.34 -25.25 -0.08
N VAL A 29 35.27 -24.18 -0.83
CA VAL A 29 36.14 -23.95 -1.98
C VAL A 29 37.35 -23.12 -1.49
N ALA A 30 38.48 -23.82 -1.40
CA ALA A 30 39.79 -23.18 -1.20
C ALA A 30 40.33 -22.72 -2.55
N CYS A 31 40.46 -21.43 -2.75
CA CYS A 31 41.28 -20.87 -3.83
C CYS A 31 42.70 -20.65 -3.32
N SER A 32 43.62 -21.49 -3.82
CA SER A 32 45.06 -21.29 -3.70
C SER A 32 45.52 -20.26 -4.75
N GLY A 33 46.16 -19.17 -4.29
CA GLY A 33 46.71 -18.16 -5.14
C GLY A 33 48.08 -18.54 -5.68
N THR A 34 48.33 -18.15 -6.90
CA THR A 34 49.70 -18.02 -7.43
C THR A 34 50.00 -16.54 -7.65
N LYS A 35 51.09 -16.10 -7.05
CA LYS A 35 51.71 -14.79 -7.23
C LYS A 35 52.42 -14.75 -8.56
N ASP A 36 52.18 -13.70 -9.34
CA ASP A 36 53.17 -13.20 -10.29
C ASP A 36 53.30 -11.68 -10.18
N THR A 37 54.51 -11.32 -9.76
CA THR A 37 54.99 -9.96 -9.63
C THR A 37 55.46 -9.44 -10.99
N LYS A 38 54.97 -8.29 -11.45
CA LYS A 38 55.73 -7.39 -12.34
C LYS A 38 55.53 -5.93 -11.93
N ASN A 39 56.63 -5.34 -11.52
CA ASN A 39 56.85 -3.91 -11.38
C ASN A 39 56.65 -3.18 -12.71
N VAL A 40 55.97 -2.03 -12.68
CA VAL A 40 56.25 -0.90 -13.57
C VAL A 40 56.06 0.40 -12.77
N GLU A 41 56.99 1.26 -13.04
CA GLU A 41 57.39 2.47 -12.34
C GLU A 41 56.36 3.62 -12.32
N THR A 42 56.52 4.40 -11.27
CA THR A 42 56.07 5.75 -11.00
C THR A 42 56.42 6.75 -12.12
N THR A 43 55.47 7.61 -12.48
CA THR A 43 55.75 8.96 -12.92
C THR A 43 54.75 9.93 -12.36
N THR A 44 55.24 10.78 -11.51
CA THR A 44 54.65 12.00 -10.95
C THR A 44 54.46 13.05 -12.04
N GLY A 45 53.34 13.75 -12.01
CA GLY A 45 53.10 14.95 -12.80
C GLY A 45 52.10 15.84 -12.08
N GLU A 46 52.64 16.68 -11.21
CA GLU A 46 51.94 17.84 -10.66
C GLU A 46 51.74 18.88 -11.77
N GLN A 47 50.56 19.43 -11.88
CA GLN A 47 50.34 20.77 -12.43
C GLN A 47 49.25 21.48 -11.63
N GLU A 48 49.75 22.41 -10.83
CA GLU A 48 48.96 23.55 -10.32
C GLU A 48 48.61 24.49 -11.48
N VAL A 49 47.39 24.97 -11.52
CA VAL A 49 47.09 26.28 -12.12
C VAL A 49 46.04 26.99 -11.26
N SER A 50 46.53 28.06 -10.70
CA SER A 50 45.94 29.20 -10.02
C SER A 50 44.61 29.71 -10.60
N GLY A 51 43.71 30.04 -9.74
CA GLY A 51 42.90 31.10 -9.33
C GLY A 51 42.63 32.27 -10.27
N GLU A 52 41.34 32.64 -10.30
CA GLU A 52 40.97 34.07 -10.38
C GLU A 52 39.56 34.25 -9.82
N MET A 53 39.49 35.07 -8.77
CA MET A 53 38.29 35.67 -8.20
C MET A 53 37.86 36.84 -9.08
N ILE A 54 36.59 36.94 -9.42
CA ILE A 54 36.01 38.22 -9.86
C ILE A 54 34.80 38.50 -8.92
N GLN A 55 35.03 39.54 -8.11
CA GLN A 55 33.99 40.33 -7.45
C GLN A 55 33.52 41.43 -8.41
N SER A 56 32.26 41.77 -8.41
CA SER A 56 31.72 43.12 -8.60
C SER A 56 30.25 43.05 -8.20
N GLU A 57 29.90 43.59 -7.07
CA GLU A 57 29.54 44.97 -6.71
C GLU A 57 28.12 45.37 -7.16
N ASN A 58 27.39 45.66 -6.12
CA ASN A 58 26.19 46.49 -5.92
C ASN A 58 25.92 47.59 -6.98
N SER A 59 24.64 47.79 -7.24
CA SER A 59 24.05 49.13 -7.14
C SER A 59 22.55 49.09 -6.91
N SER A 60 22.15 49.72 -5.84
CA SER A 60 20.85 50.19 -5.41
C SER A 60 20.40 51.39 -6.22
N GLU A 61 19.12 51.62 -6.29
CA GLU A 61 18.35 52.87 -6.34
C GLU A 61 16.94 52.52 -6.83
N GLY A 62 15.80 52.79 -6.29
CA GLY A 62 15.39 53.84 -5.36
C GLY A 62 14.23 54.66 -6.01
N PHE A 63 13.20 54.92 -5.25
CA PHE A 63 12.08 55.86 -5.50
C PHE A 63 10.95 55.37 -6.45
N GLY A 64 9.68 55.63 -6.19
CA GLY A 64 9.04 56.50 -5.20
C GLY A 64 7.50 56.35 -5.24
N GLU A 65 6.95 56.83 -4.23
CA GLU A 65 5.57 57.05 -3.83
C GLU A 65 4.65 57.72 -4.86
N ASN A 66 3.38 57.49 -4.74
CA ASN A 66 2.24 58.39 -4.34
C ASN A 66 0.96 57.83 -4.90
N ALA A 67 0.00 57.58 -4.13
CA ALA A 67 -0.92 58.35 -3.29
C ALA A 67 -2.23 58.74 -4.02
N ASP A 68 -3.30 58.38 -3.33
CA ASP A 68 -4.57 59.07 -3.14
C ASP A 68 -5.52 59.34 -4.31
N THR A 69 -6.75 58.94 -4.16
CA THR A 69 -7.91 59.76 -3.72
C THR A 69 -9.21 58.97 -3.86
N GLU A 70 -9.88 58.74 -2.81
CA GLU A 70 -11.11 59.27 -2.21
C GLU A 70 -12.17 59.84 -3.18
N HIS A 71 -13.37 59.49 -2.92
CA HIS A 71 -14.67 60.17 -2.72
C HIS A 71 -15.82 59.46 -3.40
N ASN A 72 -16.80 59.15 -2.77
CA ASN A 72 -17.83 59.70 -1.87
C ASN A 72 -19.22 59.46 -2.47
N ALA A 73 -20.02 58.85 -1.68
CA ALA A 73 -21.23 59.29 -1.00
C ALA A 73 -22.52 59.50 -1.82
N SER A 74 -23.52 58.91 -1.23
CA SER A 74 -24.92 59.38 -0.98
C SER A 74 -25.84 59.46 -2.21
N ASP A 75 -27.06 59.04 -2.12
CA ASP A 75 -28.13 59.58 -1.28
C ASP A 75 -29.39 58.72 -1.24
N LYS A 76 -30.12 58.93 -0.19
CA LYS A 76 -31.44 58.52 0.24
C LYS A 76 -32.59 58.84 -0.75
N GLN A 77 -33.67 58.10 -0.61
CA GLN A 77 -35.03 58.49 -0.19
C GLN A 77 -36.01 57.38 -0.55
N ASP A 78 -36.67 56.80 0.39
CA ASP A 78 -37.87 57.07 1.18
C ASP A 78 -39.14 57.23 0.35
N SER A 79 -40.10 56.31 0.55
CA SER A 79 -41.48 56.59 0.80
C SER A 79 -42.37 55.33 0.99
N THR A 80 -42.91 55.21 2.19
CA THR A 80 -44.33 54.94 2.55
C THR A 80 -45.10 53.94 1.71
N GLY A 81 -45.51 52.77 2.19
CA GLY A 81 -46.49 52.53 3.23
C GLY A 81 -47.70 51.83 2.66
N GLN A 82 -48.02 50.65 3.12
CA GLN A 82 -49.38 50.32 3.58
C GLN A 82 -49.47 48.85 4.02
N SER A 83 -50.03 48.74 5.20
CA SER A 83 -50.49 47.56 5.93
C SER A 83 -51.45 46.70 5.12
N SER A 84 -51.26 45.37 5.13
CA SER A 84 -52.37 44.43 5.20
C SER A 84 -51.93 43.15 5.95
N THR A 85 -52.58 42.94 7.03
CA THR A 85 -52.61 41.75 7.85
C THR A 85 -53.05 40.55 7.07
N THR A 86 -52.25 39.49 7.08
CA THR A 86 -52.78 38.13 6.93
C THR A 86 -51.87 37.14 7.68
N ASP A 87 -52.53 36.48 8.61
CA ASP A 87 -52.37 35.10 9.11
C ASP A 87 -50.96 34.55 9.30
N GLU A 88 -50.53 34.50 10.55
CA GLU A 88 -49.47 33.67 11.08
C GLU A 88 -49.90 32.21 11.02
N THR A 89 -49.57 31.49 9.96
CA THR A 89 -49.45 30.06 10.02
C THR A 89 -48.01 29.75 10.51
N LYS A 90 -47.91 29.37 11.78
CA LYS A 90 -46.69 28.75 12.31
C LYS A 90 -46.44 27.47 11.56
N GLU A 91 -45.56 27.51 10.58
CA GLU A 91 -44.85 26.30 10.11
C GLU A 91 -43.87 25.92 11.24
N GLN A 92 -44.15 24.76 11.84
CA GLN A 92 -43.17 24.03 12.63
C GLN A 92 -42.00 23.68 11.67
N PRO A 93 -40.76 23.79 12.07
CA PRO A 93 -39.67 23.19 11.37
C PRO A 93 -39.81 21.66 11.52
N THR A 94 -40.29 21.03 10.46
CA THR A 94 -40.04 19.61 10.24
C THR A 94 -38.69 19.55 9.57
N GLU A 95 -37.72 19.07 10.27
CA GLU A 95 -36.65 18.26 9.72
C GLU A 95 -35.79 17.85 10.91
N ASP A 96 -35.92 16.60 11.23
CA ASP A 96 -34.90 15.79 11.87
C ASP A 96 -33.68 15.86 10.92
N GLU A 97 -32.84 16.89 11.03
CA GLU A 97 -31.45 16.79 10.61
C GLU A 97 -30.84 15.75 11.54
N THR A 98 -30.89 14.49 11.14
CA THR A 98 -30.02 13.45 11.72
C THR A 98 -28.60 13.94 11.45
N PHE A 99 -27.98 14.58 12.44
CA PHE A 99 -26.54 14.80 12.46
C PHE A 99 -25.90 13.40 12.38
N SER A 100 -25.50 13.00 11.19
CA SER A 100 -24.62 11.86 11.04
C SER A 100 -23.30 12.22 11.74
N GLN A 101 -22.81 11.31 12.56
CA GLN A 101 -21.49 11.48 13.16
C GLN A 101 -20.43 11.52 12.05
N PRO A 102 -19.33 12.26 12.21
CA PRO A 102 -18.20 12.20 11.30
C PRO A 102 -17.74 10.75 11.09
N GLU A 103 -17.58 10.34 9.85
CA GLU A 103 -17.15 9.00 9.48
C GLU A 103 -16.13 9.09 8.34
N ILE A 104 -15.17 8.17 8.32
CA ILE A 104 -14.23 7.97 7.21
C ILE A 104 -14.35 6.51 6.77
N GLU A 105 -14.83 6.30 5.56
CA GLU A 105 -14.80 5.00 4.90
C GLU A 105 -13.42 4.80 4.26
N LEU A 106 -12.61 3.94 4.88
CA LEU A 106 -11.27 3.60 4.42
C LEU A 106 -11.26 2.26 3.73
N ILE A 107 -10.57 2.19 2.58
CA ILE A 107 -10.18 0.92 1.97
C ILE A 107 -8.67 0.86 1.79
N MET A 108 -8.10 -0.36 1.86
CA MET A 108 -6.74 -0.63 1.39
C MET A 108 -6.70 -1.95 0.65
N VAL A 109 -5.96 -1.97 -0.46
CA VAL A 109 -5.67 -3.20 -1.22
C VAL A 109 -4.22 -3.63 -1.07
N GLY A 110 -3.97 -4.92 -1.29
CA GLY A 110 -2.66 -5.52 -1.19
C GLY A 110 -1.71 -5.20 -2.35
N ASP A 111 -0.81 -6.14 -2.64
CA ASP A 111 0.33 -5.93 -3.54
C ASP A 111 -0.10 -5.76 -5.00
N VAL A 112 0.29 -4.64 -5.62
CA VAL A 112 0.30 -4.48 -7.07
C VAL A 112 1.66 -4.93 -7.57
N LEU A 113 1.73 -6.19 -8.02
CA LEU A 113 2.97 -6.89 -8.37
C LEU A 113 2.98 -7.30 -9.85
N LEU A 114 3.61 -6.48 -10.70
CA LEU A 114 3.65 -6.69 -12.15
C LEU A 114 4.88 -7.49 -12.56
N HIS A 115 4.69 -8.78 -12.84
CA HIS A 115 5.71 -9.62 -13.46
C HIS A 115 5.74 -9.45 -14.99
N ASP A 116 6.80 -9.95 -15.65
CA ASP A 116 7.03 -9.83 -17.10
C ASP A 116 5.81 -10.17 -17.95
N ARG A 117 5.00 -11.17 -17.55
CA ARG A 117 3.79 -11.55 -18.28
C ARG A 117 2.70 -10.49 -18.27
N LEU A 118 2.54 -9.79 -17.14
CA LEU A 118 1.62 -8.65 -17.05
C LEU A 118 2.13 -7.49 -17.91
N GLU A 119 3.42 -7.21 -17.86
CA GLU A 119 4.04 -6.18 -18.70
C GLU A 119 3.89 -6.49 -20.20
N GLU A 120 4.08 -7.75 -20.60
CA GLU A 120 3.84 -8.21 -21.97
C GLU A 120 2.37 -8.01 -22.39
N CYS A 121 1.41 -8.28 -21.50
CA CYS A 121 -0.01 -8.06 -21.76
C CYS A 121 -0.38 -6.57 -21.83
N ALA A 122 0.23 -5.72 -20.98
CA ALA A 122 -0.01 -4.28 -20.94
C ALA A 122 0.51 -3.56 -22.18
N LYS A 123 1.55 -4.11 -22.81
CA LYS A 123 2.22 -3.50 -23.96
C LYS A 123 1.32 -3.48 -25.20
N GLN A 124 1.15 -2.29 -25.79
CA GLN A 124 0.37 -2.06 -26.98
C GLN A 124 1.20 -2.22 -28.27
N GLU A 125 0.54 -2.28 -29.42
CA GLU A 125 1.19 -2.38 -30.74
C GLU A 125 2.10 -1.19 -31.06
N ASP A 126 1.76 0.00 -30.55
CA ASP A 126 2.55 1.23 -30.71
C ASP A 126 3.71 1.34 -29.73
N GLY A 127 3.88 0.35 -28.85
CA GLY A 127 4.93 0.26 -27.83
C GLY A 127 4.60 0.92 -26.49
N SER A 128 3.46 1.60 -26.37
CA SER A 128 2.96 2.13 -25.10
C SER A 128 2.46 1.02 -24.17
N TYR A 129 2.16 1.36 -22.91
CA TYR A 129 1.61 0.43 -21.92
C TYR A 129 0.29 0.96 -21.37
N ARG A 130 -0.65 0.06 -21.07
CA ARG A 130 -1.97 0.39 -20.51
C ARG A 130 -2.34 -0.58 -19.40
N TYR A 131 -2.79 -0.05 -18.26
CA TYR A 131 -3.08 -0.81 -17.05
C TYR A 131 -4.49 -0.59 -16.48
N GLU A 132 -5.28 0.31 -17.04
CA GLU A 132 -6.60 0.69 -16.52
C GLU A 132 -7.54 -0.52 -16.39
N ALA A 133 -7.41 -1.49 -17.31
CA ALA A 133 -8.20 -2.72 -17.28
C ALA A 133 -7.97 -3.58 -16.03
N LEU A 134 -6.78 -3.50 -15.40
CA LEU A 134 -6.43 -4.27 -14.20
C LEU A 134 -7.35 -3.90 -13.02
N PHE A 135 -7.74 -2.63 -12.93
CA PHE A 135 -8.48 -2.06 -11.81
C PHE A 135 -9.96 -1.82 -12.13
N ALA A 136 -10.34 -1.84 -13.42
CA ALA A 136 -11.65 -1.39 -13.88
C ALA A 136 -12.85 -2.03 -13.14
N PRO A 137 -12.89 -3.34 -12.81
CA PRO A 137 -14.03 -3.91 -12.11
C PRO A 137 -14.14 -3.48 -10.64
N MET A 138 -13.05 -2.98 -10.05
CA MET A 138 -13.01 -2.53 -8.64
C MET A 138 -13.05 -1.00 -8.52
N LYS A 139 -13.11 -0.28 -9.65
CA LYS A 139 -13.00 1.18 -9.68
C LYS A 139 -14.11 1.89 -8.89
N ASP A 140 -15.34 1.45 -9.04
CA ASP A 140 -16.47 2.05 -8.32
C ASP A 140 -16.33 1.89 -6.80
N GLU A 141 -15.81 0.75 -6.34
CA GLU A 141 -15.53 0.47 -4.94
C GLU A 141 -14.41 1.36 -4.38
N ILE A 142 -13.32 1.48 -5.16
CA ILE A 142 -12.17 2.31 -4.79
C ILE A 142 -12.60 3.79 -4.70
N GLN A 143 -13.35 4.28 -5.68
CA GLN A 143 -13.78 5.68 -5.75
C GLN A 143 -14.91 6.04 -4.77
N ALA A 144 -15.61 5.04 -4.21
CA ALA A 144 -16.65 5.26 -3.22
C ALA A 144 -16.08 5.49 -1.81
N ALA A 145 -14.84 5.09 -1.56
CA ALA A 145 -14.18 5.31 -0.27
C ALA A 145 -13.74 6.77 -0.11
N ASP A 146 -13.73 7.25 1.13
CA ASP A 146 -13.18 8.55 1.49
C ASP A 146 -11.65 8.56 1.46
N LEU A 147 -11.05 7.40 1.78
CA LEU A 147 -9.60 7.18 1.78
C LEU A 147 -9.26 5.83 1.18
N ALA A 148 -8.68 5.83 -0.02
CA ALA A 148 -8.26 4.63 -0.73
C ALA A 148 -6.73 4.49 -0.75
N ILE A 149 -6.22 3.39 -0.19
CA ILE A 149 -4.79 3.10 -0.05
C ILE A 149 -4.41 1.89 -0.91
N VAL A 150 -3.25 1.94 -1.57
CA VAL A 150 -2.69 0.81 -2.32
C VAL A 150 -1.24 0.54 -1.93
N ASN A 151 -0.86 -0.75 -1.82
CA ASN A 151 0.54 -1.12 -1.76
C ASN A 151 1.09 -1.33 -3.18
N GLN A 152 1.85 -0.36 -3.67
CA GLN A 152 2.52 -0.42 -4.97
C GLN A 152 3.88 -1.07 -4.79
N GLU A 153 3.97 -2.37 -5.03
CA GLU A 153 5.17 -3.12 -4.71
C GLU A 153 6.30 -2.89 -5.72
N VAL A 154 5.98 -2.91 -7.02
CA VAL A 154 7.01 -2.68 -8.04
C VAL A 154 7.34 -1.20 -8.19
N LEU A 155 8.62 -0.90 -8.40
CA LEU A 155 9.08 0.46 -8.62
C LEU A 155 8.53 1.03 -9.93
N ILE A 156 7.96 2.23 -9.90
CA ILE A 156 7.50 2.98 -11.08
C ILE A 156 8.62 3.95 -11.52
N GLY A 157 9.68 3.40 -12.09
CA GLY A 157 10.88 4.18 -12.48
C GLY A 157 10.84 4.73 -13.91
N GLY A 158 9.82 4.33 -14.70
CA GLY A 158 9.63 4.77 -16.09
C GLY A 158 10.41 3.96 -17.12
N GLU A 159 10.03 4.14 -18.41
CA GLU A 159 10.52 3.36 -19.54
C GLU A 159 12.01 3.55 -19.83
N GLU A 160 12.59 4.72 -19.48
CA GLU A 160 14.01 5.02 -19.70
C GLU A 160 14.97 4.09 -18.90
N LEU A 161 14.46 3.46 -17.83
CA LEU A 161 15.20 2.49 -17.02
C LEU A 161 15.03 1.05 -17.49
N GLY A 162 14.22 0.84 -18.54
CA GLY A 162 13.84 -0.46 -19.07
C GLY A 162 12.78 -1.12 -18.20
N ILE A 163 11.68 -1.56 -18.82
CA ILE A 163 10.60 -2.29 -18.14
C ILE A 163 11.05 -3.72 -17.89
N THR A 164 10.96 -4.17 -16.64
CA THR A 164 11.44 -5.49 -16.20
C THR A 164 10.60 -6.03 -15.06
N GLY A 165 10.40 -7.36 -15.07
CA GLY A 165 9.83 -8.11 -13.96
C GLY A 165 10.90 -8.67 -13.01
N TYR A 166 10.59 -9.83 -12.39
CA TYR A 166 11.47 -10.49 -11.41
C TYR A 166 12.88 -10.76 -12.00
N PRO A 167 13.98 -10.60 -11.25
CA PRO A 167 14.04 -10.24 -9.83
C PRO A 167 14.17 -8.74 -9.54
N CYS A 168 14.29 -7.88 -10.55
CA CYS A 168 14.51 -6.44 -10.40
C CYS A 168 13.45 -5.67 -11.18
N PHE A 169 12.33 -5.41 -10.52
CA PHE A 169 11.15 -4.80 -11.14
C PHE A 169 11.34 -3.35 -11.53
N ASN A 170 10.69 -2.97 -12.61
CA ASN A 170 10.48 -1.58 -12.99
C ASN A 170 9.30 -1.45 -13.94
N ALA A 171 8.33 -0.66 -13.57
CA ALA A 171 7.14 -0.36 -14.36
C ALA A 171 7.23 1.02 -15.03
N PRO A 172 6.47 1.24 -16.13
CA PRO A 172 6.33 2.55 -16.76
C PRO A 172 5.45 3.48 -15.91
N PHE A 173 5.53 4.78 -16.17
CA PHE A 173 4.73 5.79 -15.46
C PHE A 173 3.23 5.62 -15.66
N THR A 174 2.80 5.03 -16.78
CA THR A 174 1.39 4.73 -17.06
C THR A 174 0.75 3.78 -16.05
N LEU A 175 1.53 3.01 -15.27
CA LEU A 175 0.99 2.28 -14.13
C LEU A 175 0.55 3.25 -13.02
N GLY A 176 1.35 4.26 -12.71
CA GLY A 176 0.97 5.31 -11.76
C GLY A 176 -0.27 6.09 -12.22
N ASP A 177 -0.34 6.41 -13.54
CA ASP A 177 -1.52 7.05 -14.14
C ASP A 177 -2.78 6.19 -13.91
N ALA A 178 -2.66 4.86 -14.06
CA ALA A 178 -3.78 3.93 -13.87
C ALA A 178 -4.20 3.78 -12.39
N LEU A 179 -3.27 3.87 -11.44
CA LEU A 179 -3.60 3.90 -10.01
C LEU A 179 -4.40 5.15 -9.64
N VAL A 180 -3.99 6.31 -10.15
CA VAL A 180 -4.73 7.57 -9.93
C VAL A 180 -6.10 7.53 -10.61
N ASP A 181 -6.19 7.02 -11.85
CA ASP A 181 -7.48 6.84 -12.54
C ASP A 181 -8.41 5.86 -11.78
N ALA A 182 -7.87 4.85 -11.12
CA ALA A 182 -8.64 3.94 -10.29
C ALA A 182 -9.24 4.63 -9.06
N GLY A 183 -8.61 5.70 -8.53
CA GLY A 183 -9.13 6.51 -7.43
C GLY A 183 -8.34 6.36 -6.13
N PHE A 184 -7.11 5.85 -6.16
CA PHE A 184 -6.28 5.76 -4.96
C PHE A 184 -5.73 7.13 -4.53
N ASP A 185 -5.85 7.44 -3.24
CA ASP A 185 -5.39 8.67 -2.60
C ASP A 185 -3.99 8.54 -2.03
N VAL A 186 -3.64 7.33 -1.56
CA VAL A 186 -2.36 7.04 -0.90
C VAL A 186 -1.72 5.80 -1.51
N VAL A 187 -0.42 5.94 -1.84
CA VAL A 187 0.41 4.89 -2.43
C VAL A 187 1.56 4.55 -1.49
N CYS A 188 1.55 3.33 -0.95
CA CYS A 188 2.62 2.78 -0.12
C CYS A 188 3.72 2.21 -1.01
N HIS A 189 4.94 2.76 -0.90
CA HIS A 189 6.10 2.37 -1.70
C HIS A 189 7.27 1.84 -0.87
N ALA A 190 7.17 1.75 0.48
CA ALA A 190 8.17 1.04 1.27
C ALA A 190 7.96 -0.46 1.10
N THR A 191 8.61 -1.05 0.11
CA THR A 191 8.59 -2.47 -0.23
C THR A 191 10.00 -3.02 -0.37
N ASN A 192 10.16 -4.35 -0.45
CA ASN A 192 11.45 -4.96 -0.73
C ASN A 192 11.96 -4.65 -2.15
N HIS A 193 11.11 -4.15 -3.06
CA HIS A 193 11.43 -3.79 -4.44
C HIS A 193 11.66 -2.28 -4.68
N THR A 194 11.56 -1.45 -3.66
CA THR A 194 11.77 0.02 -3.76
C THR A 194 13.12 0.37 -4.36
N MET A 195 14.16 -0.44 -4.10
CA MET A 195 15.54 -0.17 -4.55
C MET A 195 15.95 -0.93 -5.81
N ASP A 196 15.07 -1.60 -6.52
CA ASP A 196 15.38 -2.49 -7.67
C ASP A 196 16.14 -1.79 -8.82
N LYS A 197 15.91 -0.51 -9.03
CA LYS A 197 16.69 0.33 -9.97
C LYS A 197 17.63 1.30 -9.24
N GLN A 198 18.01 0.95 -8.00
CA GLN A 198 18.92 1.71 -7.15
C GLN A 198 18.47 3.18 -6.98
N LYS A 199 19.38 4.06 -6.57
CA LYS A 199 19.10 5.49 -6.38
C LYS A 199 18.44 6.15 -7.59
N ARG A 200 18.86 5.79 -8.82
CA ARG A 200 18.31 6.38 -10.04
C ARG A 200 16.83 6.07 -10.21
N GLY A 201 16.44 4.83 -9.97
CA GLY A 201 15.04 4.40 -10.07
C GLY A 201 14.17 5.05 -8.99
N LEU A 202 14.65 5.02 -7.73
CA LEU A 202 13.97 5.67 -6.62
C LEU A 202 13.70 7.15 -6.91
N LEU A 203 14.71 7.91 -7.30
CA LEU A 203 14.55 9.34 -7.61
C LEU A 203 13.64 9.59 -8.82
N SER A 204 13.67 8.70 -9.83
CA SER A 204 12.77 8.79 -10.97
C SER A 204 11.31 8.61 -10.54
N CYS A 205 11.04 7.62 -9.68
CA CYS A 205 9.71 7.35 -9.13
C CYS A 205 9.21 8.53 -8.26
N ILE A 206 10.03 9.03 -7.34
CA ILE A 206 9.70 10.20 -6.51
C ILE A 206 9.38 11.41 -7.38
N ASN A 207 10.22 11.70 -8.38
CA ASN A 207 10.01 12.83 -9.28
C ASN A 207 8.72 12.69 -10.10
N PHE A 208 8.39 11.49 -10.57
CA PHE A 208 7.13 11.23 -11.26
C PHE A 208 5.93 11.62 -10.39
N TRP A 209 5.87 11.11 -9.17
CA TRP A 209 4.77 11.42 -8.25
C TRP A 209 4.68 12.91 -7.92
N LYS A 210 5.80 13.54 -7.54
CA LYS A 210 5.85 14.97 -7.19
C LYS A 210 5.43 15.90 -8.34
N THR A 211 5.75 15.52 -9.58
CA THR A 211 5.49 16.40 -10.74
C THR A 211 4.15 16.14 -11.39
N SER A 212 3.70 14.89 -11.46
CA SER A 212 2.46 14.51 -12.15
C SER A 212 1.27 14.52 -11.21
N TYR A 213 1.45 14.09 -9.95
CA TYR A 213 0.36 13.87 -9.00
C TYR A 213 0.71 14.37 -7.59
N PRO A 214 0.99 15.68 -7.38
CA PRO A 214 1.43 16.23 -6.10
C PRO A 214 0.37 16.16 -5.00
N HIS A 215 -0.86 15.79 -5.31
CA HIS A 215 -1.96 15.60 -4.37
C HIS A 215 -2.06 14.17 -3.83
N ILE A 216 -1.37 13.21 -4.44
CA ILE A 216 -1.35 11.82 -3.97
C ILE A 216 -0.37 11.69 -2.81
N GLY A 217 -0.80 11.05 -1.72
CA GLY A 217 0.06 10.68 -0.61
C GLY A 217 1.00 9.54 -1.00
N VAL A 218 2.29 9.82 -1.16
CA VAL A 218 3.30 8.79 -1.53
C VAL A 218 4.20 8.53 -0.33
N LEU A 219 4.11 7.32 0.22
CA LEU A 219 4.72 6.97 1.48
C LEU A 219 5.87 5.97 1.32
N GLY A 220 6.85 6.05 2.20
CA GLY A 220 7.89 5.05 2.32
C GLY A 220 9.15 5.28 1.50
N MET A 221 9.14 6.23 0.55
CA MET A 221 10.29 6.69 -0.23
C MET A 221 10.58 8.15 0.06
N ASN A 222 11.85 8.52 0.20
CA ASN A 222 12.22 9.90 0.57
C ASN A 222 13.41 10.39 -0.24
N GLU A 223 13.36 11.63 -0.69
CA GLU A 223 14.47 12.32 -1.36
C GLU A 223 15.37 13.04 -0.35
N THR A 224 14.82 13.50 0.77
CA THR A 224 15.53 14.20 1.84
C THR A 224 15.27 13.59 3.21
N GLN A 225 16.08 13.96 4.21
CA GLN A 225 15.87 13.56 5.59
C GLN A 225 14.60 14.21 6.17
N GLU A 226 14.31 15.44 5.78
CA GLU A 226 13.11 16.17 6.20
C GLU A 226 11.84 15.45 5.76
N GLU A 227 11.79 14.96 4.50
CA GLU A 227 10.67 14.14 4.02
C GLU A 227 10.55 12.82 4.79
N ARG A 228 11.69 12.18 5.13
CA ARG A 228 11.69 10.97 5.95
C ARG A 228 11.11 11.19 7.34
N ASP A 229 11.33 12.36 7.90
CA ASP A 229 10.91 12.71 9.25
C ASP A 229 9.50 13.33 9.29
N GLU A 230 8.90 13.59 8.14
CA GLU A 230 7.51 14.07 8.03
C GLU A 230 6.51 12.92 8.24
N ILE A 231 5.44 13.18 8.99
CA ILE A 231 4.32 12.26 9.15
C ILE A 231 3.20 12.69 8.21
N TYR A 232 2.78 11.80 7.33
CA TYR A 232 1.64 12.07 6.45
C TYR A 232 0.35 12.05 7.25
N ILE A 233 -0.43 13.13 7.15
CA ILE A 233 -1.73 13.28 7.81
C ILE A 233 -2.81 13.44 6.74
N TYR A 234 -3.79 12.55 6.77
CA TYR A 234 -5.05 12.70 6.08
C TYR A 234 -6.06 13.33 7.03
N GLU A 235 -6.82 14.32 6.58
CA GLU A 235 -7.82 15.00 7.42
C GLU A 235 -9.15 15.08 6.65
N GLN A 236 -10.20 14.53 7.26
CA GLN A 236 -11.56 14.62 6.76
C GLN A 236 -12.54 14.72 7.92
N GLU A 237 -13.56 15.59 7.78
CA GLU A 237 -14.62 15.83 8.78
C GLU A 237 -14.10 16.16 10.20
N GLY A 238 -12.87 16.70 10.28
CA GLY A 238 -12.22 17.03 11.54
C GLY A 238 -11.52 15.87 12.23
N ILE A 239 -11.47 14.69 11.61
CA ILE A 239 -10.68 13.52 12.05
C ILE A 239 -9.34 13.56 11.32
N LYS A 240 -8.23 13.53 12.07
CA LYS A 240 -6.87 13.44 11.55
C LYS A 240 -6.34 12.02 11.65
N VAL A 241 -5.92 11.48 10.53
CA VAL A 241 -5.39 10.12 10.42
C VAL A 241 -3.93 10.18 9.99
N ALA A 242 -3.02 9.74 10.86
CA ALA A 242 -1.61 9.55 10.51
C ALA A 242 -1.43 8.21 9.78
N ILE A 243 -0.68 8.21 8.68
CA ILE A 243 -0.41 6.98 7.91
C ILE A 243 1.09 6.80 7.76
N LEU A 244 1.59 5.65 8.23
CA LEU A 244 2.99 5.27 8.25
C LEU A 244 3.20 4.02 7.39
N ASN A 245 4.24 4.02 6.54
CA ASN A 245 4.56 2.86 5.69
C ASN A 245 6.03 2.45 5.85
N TYR A 246 6.28 1.15 6.07
CA TYR A 246 7.61 0.58 6.31
C TYR A 246 7.79 -0.75 5.59
N THR A 247 9.05 -1.11 5.28
CA THR A 247 9.40 -2.44 4.78
C THR A 247 10.46 -3.13 5.65
N TYR A 248 10.43 -4.46 5.66
CA TYR A 248 11.43 -5.28 6.36
C TYR A 248 12.84 -5.18 5.74
N GLY A 249 12.95 -4.73 4.51
CA GLY A 249 14.23 -4.66 3.80
C GLY A 249 14.07 -4.33 2.32
N THR A 250 15.19 -4.37 1.60
CA THR A 250 15.29 -4.01 0.17
C THR A 250 16.03 -5.10 -0.63
N ASN A 251 15.68 -6.38 -0.41
CA ASN A 251 16.26 -7.54 -1.10
C ASN A 251 17.81 -7.56 -1.10
N GLY A 252 18.42 -7.04 -0.02
CA GLY A 252 19.88 -6.95 0.14
C GLY A 252 20.53 -5.82 -0.68
N ILE A 253 19.79 -5.01 -1.41
CA ILE A 253 20.27 -3.80 -2.07
C ILE A 253 20.43 -2.72 -0.99
N LYS A 254 21.67 -2.24 -0.79
CA LYS A 254 21.94 -1.23 0.23
C LYS A 254 21.38 0.14 -0.18
N LEU A 255 20.85 0.86 0.80
CA LEU A 255 20.50 2.25 0.63
C LEU A 255 21.76 3.06 0.24
N PRO A 256 21.62 4.12 -0.58
CA PRO A 256 22.74 4.97 -0.96
C PRO A 256 23.38 5.61 0.29
N SER A 257 24.69 5.64 0.35
CA SER A 257 25.42 6.18 1.52
C SER A 257 25.15 7.66 1.76
N ASP A 258 24.77 8.39 0.73
CA ASP A 258 24.38 9.80 0.76
C ASP A 258 22.84 9.98 0.94
N MET A 259 22.06 8.90 1.00
CA MET A 259 20.62 8.89 1.26
C MET A 259 20.25 7.72 2.18
N PRO A 260 20.73 7.65 3.43
CA PRO A 260 20.42 6.56 4.35
C PRO A 260 18.95 6.54 4.81
N PHE A 261 18.23 7.59 4.49
CA PHE A 261 16.81 7.83 4.74
C PHE A 261 15.90 7.45 3.55
N ALA A 262 16.46 7.00 2.43
CA ALA A 262 15.76 6.85 1.15
C ALA A 262 14.52 5.94 1.20
N VAL A 263 14.50 4.95 2.09
CA VAL A 263 13.38 4.02 2.29
C VAL A 263 13.11 3.84 3.78
N ASN A 264 11.85 3.84 4.15
CA ASN A 264 11.42 3.60 5.52
C ASN A 264 11.55 2.11 5.85
N LEU A 265 12.56 1.76 6.62
CA LEU A 265 12.79 0.38 7.08
C LEU A 265 12.12 0.14 8.44
N LEU A 266 11.73 -1.12 8.72
CA LEU A 266 11.31 -1.58 10.03
C LEU A 266 12.54 -1.59 10.98
N ASP A 267 12.87 -0.41 11.51
CA ASP A 267 13.86 -0.16 12.56
C ASP A 267 13.13 0.27 13.82
N GLU A 268 13.22 -0.51 14.88
CA GLU A 268 12.37 -0.36 16.08
C GLU A 268 12.49 1.04 16.73
N GLU A 269 13.71 1.57 16.83
CA GLU A 269 13.93 2.88 17.43
C GLU A 269 13.26 4.00 16.63
N LYS A 270 13.41 3.97 15.29
CA LYS A 270 12.82 4.96 14.39
C LYS A 270 11.31 4.82 14.32
N VAL A 271 10.80 3.59 14.16
CA VAL A 271 9.36 3.31 14.08
C VAL A 271 8.64 3.78 15.33
N VAL A 272 9.19 3.48 16.52
CA VAL A 272 8.59 3.95 17.80
C VAL A 272 8.64 5.48 17.92
N ALA A 273 9.70 6.13 17.42
CA ALA A 273 9.79 7.59 17.42
C ALA A 273 8.75 8.23 16.47
N ASP A 274 8.57 7.64 15.28
CA ASP A 274 7.59 8.09 14.30
C ASP A 274 6.15 7.92 14.81
N ILE A 275 5.82 6.76 15.42
CA ILE A 275 4.50 6.53 16.00
C ILE A 275 4.20 7.56 17.09
N LYS A 276 5.13 7.81 18.00
CA LYS A 276 4.94 8.84 19.05
C LYS A 276 4.67 10.23 18.46
N LYS A 277 5.34 10.55 17.36
CA LYS A 277 5.10 11.81 16.66
C LYS A 277 3.73 11.81 15.97
N ALA A 278 3.31 10.68 15.40
CA ALA A 278 1.99 10.51 14.80
C ALA A 278 0.88 10.73 15.85
N GLU A 279 1.00 10.09 17.03
CA GLU A 279 0.08 10.25 18.17
C GLU A 279 -0.02 11.68 18.71
N GLU A 280 1.02 12.51 18.51
CA GLU A 280 0.99 13.95 18.86
C GLU A 280 0.31 14.81 17.80
N LEU A 281 0.23 14.34 16.54
CA LEU A 281 -0.23 15.11 15.37
C LEU A 281 -1.62 14.73 14.88
N ALA A 282 -2.05 13.50 15.15
CA ALA A 282 -3.29 12.92 14.64
C ALA A 282 -4.14 12.31 15.75
N ASP A 283 -5.38 12.02 15.41
CA ASP A 283 -6.37 11.44 16.31
C ASP A 283 -6.45 9.91 16.15
N PHE A 284 -5.93 9.38 15.03
CA PHE A 284 -5.95 7.96 14.65
C PHE A 284 -4.68 7.62 13.87
N THR A 285 -4.01 6.52 14.21
CA THR A 285 -2.73 6.12 13.60
C THR A 285 -2.84 4.79 12.86
N ILE A 286 -2.46 4.80 11.57
CA ILE A 286 -2.38 3.63 10.69
C ILE A 286 -0.93 3.30 10.39
N VAL A 287 -0.56 2.01 10.49
CA VAL A 287 0.73 1.50 10.00
C VAL A 287 0.49 0.50 8.88
N CYS A 288 1.12 0.73 7.73
CA CYS A 288 1.10 -0.15 6.56
C CYS A 288 2.47 -0.83 6.40
N PRO A 289 2.73 -1.96 7.08
CA PRO A 289 4.01 -2.64 7.00
C PRO A 289 4.05 -3.64 5.85
N HIS A 290 5.15 -3.63 5.10
CA HIS A 290 5.49 -4.64 4.10
C HIS A 290 6.43 -5.65 4.76
N TRP A 291 5.90 -6.81 5.20
CA TRP A 291 6.53 -7.71 6.16
C TRP A 291 6.11 -9.18 5.98
N GLY A 292 6.68 -10.08 6.78
CA GLY A 292 6.26 -11.48 6.85
C GLY A 292 7.10 -12.42 5.99
N THR A 293 6.51 -13.54 5.61
CA THR A 293 7.15 -14.57 4.79
C THR A 293 6.27 -14.93 3.61
N GLU A 294 6.84 -14.87 2.41
CA GLU A 294 6.11 -15.15 1.16
C GLU A 294 5.42 -16.52 1.18
N TYR A 295 4.19 -16.53 0.68
CA TYR A 295 3.37 -17.72 0.39
C TYR A 295 2.93 -18.54 1.60
N VAL A 296 2.94 -17.94 2.79
CA VAL A 296 2.47 -18.57 4.05
C VAL A 296 1.14 -17.94 4.47
N LEU A 297 0.05 -18.74 4.51
CA LEU A 297 -1.30 -18.30 4.87
C LEU A 297 -1.51 -18.08 6.40
N LYS A 298 -0.47 -17.64 7.08
CA LYS A 298 -0.48 -17.43 8.53
C LYS A 298 0.65 -16.49 8.93
N GLN A 299 0.35 -15.57 9.82
CA GLN A 299 1.33 -14.62 10.35
C GLN A 299 2.53 -15.32 11.01
N THR A 300 3.68 -14.71 10.87
CA THR A 300 4.93 -15.12 11.49
C THR A 300 5.07 -14.54 12.91
N LYS A 301 5.97 -15.11 13.70
CA LYS A 301 6.31 -14.55 15.02
C LYS A 301 6.93 -13.16 14.93
N GLU A 302 7.57 -12.83 13.83
CA GLU A 302 8.13 -11.50 13.62
C GLU A 302 7.03 -10.47 13.34
N GLN A 303 5.99 -10.85 12.59
CA GLN A 303 4.80 -10.02 12.43
C GLN A 303 4.07 -9.82 13.77
N GLU A 304 3.90 -10.90 14.56
CA GLU A 304 3.31 -10.81 15.91
C GLU A 304 4.13 -9.88 16.84
N ARG A 305 5.48 -9.93 16.75
CA ARG A 305 6.37 -9.03 17.51
C ARG A 305 6.18 -7.57 17.11
N TRP A 306 6.14 -7.28 15.82
CA TRP A 306 5.93 -5.92 15.33
C TRP A 306 4.52 -5.41 15.65
N ALA A 307 3.48 -6.24 15.47
CA ALA A 307 2.11 -5.89 15.85
C ALA A 307 2.03 -5.50 17.34
N LYS A 308 2.76 -6.25 18.21
CA LYS A 308 2.83 -5.87 19.63
C LYS A 308 3.55 -4.55 19.86
N ILE A 309 4.63 -4.25 19.13
CA ILE A 309 5.31 -2.95 19.24
C ILE A 309 4.38 -1.82 18.81
N PHE A 310 3.66 -1.98 17.71
CA PHE A 310 2.68 -1.00 17.24
C PHE A 310 1.58 -0.77 18.28
N PHE A 311 0.99 -1.86 18.80
CA PHE A 311 -0.04 -1.84 19.84
C PHE A 311 0.42 -1.13 21.12
N ASP A 312 1.62 -1.47 21.61
CA ASP A 312 2.18 -0.91 22.84
C ASP A 312 2.51 0.61 22.70
N ASN A 313 2.54 1.16 21.48
CA ASN A 313 2.83 2.57 21.21
C ASN A 313 1.64 3.37 20.69
N GLY A 314 0.41 2.80 20.68
CA GLY A 314 -0.83 3.55 20.44
C GLY A 314 -1.44 3.40 19.04
N VAL A 315 -0.85 2.61 18.14
CA VAL A 315 -1.41 2.40 16.79
C VAL A 315 -2.81 1.78 16.86
N ASP A 316 -3.74 2.29 16.04
CA ASP A 316 -5.14 1.84 16.01
C ASP A 316 -5.41 0.81 14.91
N LEU A 317 -4.69 0.91 13.78
CA LEU A 317 -4.90 0.06 12.61
C LEU A 317 -3.58 -0.35 11.97
N VAL A 318 -3.43 -1.63 11.70
CA VAL A 318 -2.29 -2.18 10.94
C VAL A 318 -2.82 -2.92 9.71
N ILE A 319 -2.30 -2.58 8.52
CA ILE A 319 -2.66 -3.27 7.28
C ILE A 319 -1.39 -3.74 6.57
N GLY A 320 -1.10 -5.03 6.70
CA GLY A 320 0.12 -5.66 6.21
C GLY A 320 0.03 -6.15 4.77
N THR A 321 1.21 -6.20 4.13
CA THR A 321 1.44 -6.67 2.76
C THR A 321 2.76 -7.45 2.66
N HIS A 322 3.15 -7.97 1.50
CA HIS A 322 4.35 -8.76 1.20
C HIS A 322 4.17 -10.28 1.13
N PRO A 323 3.39 -10.99 1.99
CA PRO A 323 3.30 -12.46 1.88
C PRO A 323 2.77 -12.97 0.54
N HIS A 324 2.19 -12.10 -0.30
CA HIS A 324 1.56 -12.41 -1.60
C HIS A 324 0.41 -13.42 -1.51
N VAL A 325 -0.01 -13.72 -0.30
CA VAL A 325 -1.19 -14.50 0.04
C VAL A 325 -1.85 -13.85 1.25
N ILE A 326 -3.13 -14.12 1.42
CA ILE A 326 -3.90 -13.60 2.54
C ILE A 326 -3.45 -14.23 3.86
N GLU A 327 -3.45 -13.42 4.92
CA GLU A 327 -3.21 -13.85 6.31
C GLU A 327 -4.36 -13.41 7.22
N PRO A 328 -4.44 -13.91 8.47
CA PRO A 328 -5.53 -13.59 9.39
C PRO A 328 -5.72 -12.11 9.68
N VAL A 329 -6.92 -11.78 10.15
CA VAL A 329 -7.29 -10.49 10.75
C VAL A 329 -7.48 -10.71 12.24
N GLU A 330 -6.95 -9.81 13.07
CA GLU A 330 -6.98 -9.91 14.53
C GLU A 330 -7.31 -8.56 15.17
N MET A 331 -8.21 -8.54 16.16
CA MET A 331 -8.42 -7.39 17.03
C MET A 331 -7.63 -7.58 18.33
N MET A 332 -6.60 -6.80 18.54
CA MET A 332 -5.85 -6.73 19.79
C MET A 332 -6.56 -5.80 20.78
N TYR A 333 -6.55 -6.14 22.07
CA TYR A 333 -7.27 -5.38 23.11
C TYR A 333 -6.51 -5.35 24.43
N ASP A 334 -6.31 -4.16 25.00
CA ASP A 334 -5.83 -3.95 26.35
C ASP A 334 -7.00 -3.67 27.31
N VAL A 335 -7.30 -4.62 28.16
CA VAL A 335 -8.38 -4.53 29.15
C VAL A 335 -8.15 -3.41 30.21
N THR A 336 -6.92 -2.93 30.35
CA THR A 336 -6.55 -1.92 31.36
C THR A 336 -6.79 -0.51 30.85
N THR A 337 -6.38 -0.24 29.62
CA THR A 337 -6.51 1.08 28.97
C THR A 337 -7.77 1.20 28.13
N GLY A 338 -8.33 0.08 27.70
CA GLY A 338 -9.41 0.03 26.70
C GLY A 338 -8.95 0.18 25.26
N HIS A 339 -7.63 0.35 25.02
CA HIS A 339 -7.06 0.47 23.68
C HIS A 339 -7.32 -0.76 22.83
N LYS A 340 -7.63 -0.53 21.57
CA LYS A 340 -7.88 -1.57 20.55
C LYS A 340 -7.06 -1.26 19.32
N MET A 341 -6.47 -2.29 18.72
CA MET A 341 -5.81 -2.18 17.43
C MET A 341 -6.27 -3.32 16.53
N LEU A 342 -6.76 -2.99 15.35
CA LEU A 342 -7.11 -3.95 14.31
C LEU A 342 -5.88 -4.25 13.45
N VAL A 343 -5.61 -5.54 13.21
CA VAL A 343 -4.48 -5.99 12.41
C VAL A 343 -4.97 -6.86 11.26
N TYR A 344 -4.76 -6.42 10.04
CA TYR A 344 -4.75 -7.27 8.85
C TYR A 344 -3.30 -7.70 8.61
N TYR A 345 -2.95 -8.95 8.88
CA TYR A 345 -1.54 -9.38 8.76
C TYR A 345 -1.04 -9.38 7.31
N SER A 346 -1.89 -9.77 6.36
CA SER A 346 -1.63 -9.60 4.93
C SER A 346 -2.92 -9.59 4.10
N LEU A 347 -2.99 -8.66 3.18
CA LEU A 347 -4.07 -8.60 2.18
C LEU A 347 -3.78 -9.46 0.93
N GLY A 348 -2.58 -10.08 0.82
CA GLY A 348 -2.16 -10.78 -0.38
C GLY A 348 -1.97 -9.86 -1.59
N ASN A 349 -2.07 -10.41 -2.79
CA ASN A 349 -1.95 -9.61 -4.02
C ASN A 349 -3.30 -9.02 -4.42
N PHE A 350 -3.27 -7.74 -4.82
CA PHE A 350 -4.40 -7.14 -5.54
C PHE A 350 -4.29 -7.40 -7.04
N VAL A 351 -3.06 -7.31 -7.60
CA VAL A 351 -2.77 -7.68 -8.99
C VAL A 351 -1.50 -8.49 -9.04
N ASN A 352 -1.55 -9.70 -9.62
CA ASN A 352 -0.36 -10.54 -9.80
C ASN A 352 -0.53 -11.53 -10.95
N TRP A 353 0.55 -11.78 -11.69
CA TRP A 353 0.66 -12.94 -12.58
C TRP A 353 2.13 -13.28 -12.87
N SER A 354 2.75 -14.11 -12.04
CA SER A 354 4.16 -14.51 -12.18
C SER A 354 4.43 -15.49 -13.31
N GLY A 355 3.42 -16.28 -13.69
CA GLY A 355 3.57 -17.36 -14.66
C GLY A 355 4.29 -18.61 -14.13
N GLU A 356 4.64 -18.67 -12.84
CA GLU A 356 5.10 -19.89 -12.18
C GLU A 356 4.04 -20.98 -12.21
N SER A 357 4.48 -22.25 -12.21
CA SER A 357 3.60 -23.42 -12.14
C SER A 357 4.08 -24.34 -11.02
N ARG A 358 3.33 -24.36 -9.92
CA ARG A 358 3.54 -25.22 -8.75
C ARG A 358 2.32 -25.21 -7.83
N ASP A 359 2.23 -26.17 -6.95
CA ASP A 359 1.21 -26.21 -5.89
C ASP A 359 1.25 -24.93 -5.05
N GLY A 360 0.07 -24.38 -4.75
CA GLY A 360 -0.13 -23.18 -3.93
C GLY A 360 -0.02 -21.86 -4.71
N VAL A 361 0.25 -21.88 -6.03
CA VAL A 361 0.21 -20.67 -6.85
C VAL A 361 -1.19 -20.08 -6.90
N ALA A 362 -2.24 -20.91 -6.87
CA ALA A 362 -3.63 -20.47 -6.84
C ALA A 362 -3.92 -19.47 -5.71
N ASN A 363 -3.30 -19.65 -4.53
CA ASN A 363 -3.48 -18.77 -3.37
C ASN A 363 -3.03 -17.32 -3.64
N ARG A 364 -2.09 -17.10 -4.59
CA ARG A 364 -1.55 -15.77 -4.91
C ARG A 364 -2.50 -14.93 -5.75
N PHE A 365 -3.59 -15.53 -6.24
CA PHE A 365 -4.62 -14.85 -7.03
C PHE A 365 -5.85 -14.48 -6.17
N LEU A 366 -5.86 -14.88 -4.90
CA LEU A 366 -6.79 -14.44 -3.88
C LEU A 366 -6.17 -13.29 -3.09
N GLY A 367 -6.81 -12.15 -3.11
CA GLY A 367 -6.45 -10.98 -2.32
C GLY A 367 -7.60 -10.50 -1.45
N GLY A 368 -7.34 -9.49 -0.65
CA GLY A 368 -8.33 -8.77 0.14
C GLY A 368 -8.25 -7.27 -0.10
N MET A 369 -9.39 -6.63 -0.04
CA MET A 369 -9.52 -5.21 0.19
C MET A 369 -10.00 -5.05 1.62
N ALA A 370 -9.15 -4.53 2.51
CA ALA A 370 -9.58 -4.15 3.84
C ALA A 370 -10.61 -3.03 3.71
N LYS A 371 -11.72 -3.13 4.45
CA LYS A 371 -12.74 -2.10 4.56
C LYS A 371 -12.89 -1.74 6.02
N VAL A 372 -12.71 -0.48 6.37
CA VAL A 372 -12.73 0.01 7.75
C VAL A 372 -13.49 1.31 7.82
N THR A 373 -14.47 1.38 8.71
CA THR A 373 -15.17 2.63 9.05
C THR A 373 -14.56 3.20 10.32
N ILE A 374 -13.99 4.40 10.23
CA ILE A 374 -13.51 5.18 11.38
C ILE A 374 -14.60 6.18 11.73
N SER A 375 -15.07 6.19 12.98
CA SER A 375 -16.10 7.11 13.48
C SER A 375 -15.73 7.60 14.87
N LEU A 376 -16.49 8.54 15.42
CA LEU A 376 -16.26 9.07 16.78
C LEU A 376 -17.07 8.30 17.81
N ASP A 377 -16.46 8.02 18.98
CA ASP A 377 -17.17 7.49 20.14
C ASP A 377 -18.02 8.60 20.82
N GLU A 378 -18.75 8.25 21.87
CA GLU A 378 -19.55 9.22 22.66
C GLU A 378 -18.70 10.33 23.29
N GLY A 379 -17.39 10.13 23.43
CA GLY A 379 -16.42 11.10 23.95
C GLY A 379 -15.83 11.98 22.87
N GLY A 380 -16.10 11.71 21.58
CA GLY A 380 -15.54 12.40 20.44
C GLY A 380 -14.14 11.91 20.06
N ASN A 381 -13.74 10.69 20.49
CA ASN A 381 -12.47 10.09 20.11
C ASN A 381 -12.68 9.16 18.91
N PRO A 382 -11.78 9.16 17.91
CA PRO A 382 -11.85 8.24 16.79
C PRO A 382 -11.72 6.78 17.22
N MET A 383 -12.52 5.93 16.60
CA MET A 383 -12.52 4.50 16.83
C MET A 383 -12.89 3.75 15.55
N ILE A 384 -12.53 2.49 15.45
CA ILE A 384 -13.04 1.58 14.42
C ILE A 384 -14.48 1.24 14.76
N ALA A 385 -15.41 1.73 13.96
CA ALA A 385 -16.85 1.48 14.12
C ALA A 385 -17.28 0.17 13.45
N ASP A 386 -16.72 -0.12 12.27
CA ASP A 386 -16.96 -1.35 11.52
C ASP A 386 -15.72 -1.77 10.72
N TYR A 387 -15.58 -3.06 10.44
CA TYR A 387 -14.48 -3.57 9.62
C TYR A 387 -14.82 -4.92 8.98
N GLY A 388 -14.22 -5.17 7.82
CA GLY A 388 -14.37 -6.41 7.08
C GLY A 388 -13.30 -6.54 5.98
N VAL A 389 -13.50 -7.54 5.13
CA VAL A 389 -12.67 -7.77 3.94
C VAL A 389 -13.58 -8.03 2.76
N ILE A 390 -13.37 -7.28 1.67
CA ILE A 390 -13.89 -7.66 0.36
C ILE A 390 -12.87 -8.61 -0.25
N ALA A 391 -13.22 -9.89 -0.40
CA ALA A 391 -12.35 -10.86 -1.06
C ALA A 391 -12.27 -10.55 -2.54
N THR A 392 -11.04 -10.50 -3.07
CA THR A 392 -10.77 -10.20 -4.49
C THR A 392 -10.05 -11.34 -5.18
N VAL A 393 -10.21 -11.43 -6.50
CA VAL A 393 -9.51 -12.41 -7.32
C VAL A 393 -8.95 -11.75 -8.57
N THR A 394 -7.67 -12.00 -8.87
CA THR A 394 -7.09 -11.64 -10.16
C THR A 394 -7.45 -12.71 -11.19
N HIS A 395 -8.31 -12.37 -12.14
CA HIS A 395 -8.58 -13.18 -13.33
C HIS A 395 -7.51 -12.97 -14.38
N VAL A 396 -7.10 -14.03 -15.05
CA VAL A 396 -6.01 -14.00 -16.03
C VAL A 396 -6.42 -14.64 -17.35
N GLU A 397 -6.51 -13.80 -18.38
CA GLU A 397 -6.45 -14.20 -19.78
C GLU A 397 -5.17 -13.63 -20.43
N LYS A 398 -4.83 -14.06 -21.66
CA LYS A 398 -3.58 -13.64 -22.32
C LYS A 398 -3.60 -12.24 -22.92
N LYS A 399 -4.46 -11.34 -22.45
CA LYS A 399 -4.55 -9.96 -22.92
C LYS A 399 -4.81 -9.05 -21.73
N THR A 400 -4.32 -7.82 -21.76
CA THR A 400 -4.48 -6.88 -20.64
C THR A 400 -5.94 -6.66 -20.29
N ASN A 401 -6.81 -6.53 -21.28
CA ASN A 401 -8.25 -6.44 -21.05
C ASN A 401 -8.90 -7.77 -20.61
N GLY A 402 -8.13 -8.84 -20.54
CA GLY A 402 -8.49 -10.13 -19.96
C GLY A 402 -7.77 -10.41 -18.64
N VAL A 403 -6.93 -9.46 -18.15
CA VAL A 403 -6.32 -9.53 -16.82
C VAL A 403 -6.88 -8.41 -15.98
N TYR A 404 -7.60 -8.73 -14.92
CA TYR A 404 -8.25 -7.76 -14.05
C TYR A 404 -8.50 -8.36 -12.67
N THR A 405 -8.66 -7.49 -11.69
CA THR A 405 -9.11 -7.86 -10.35
C THR A 405 -10.60 -7.57 -10.19
N THR A 406 -11.32 -8.49 -9.58
CA THR A 406 -12.76 -8.36 -9.31
C THR A 406 -13.10 -8.95 -7.94
N ARG A 407 -14.30 -8.67 -7.43
CA ARG A 407 -14.80 -9.31 -6.20
C ARG A 407 -14.93 -10.82 -6.39
N LEU A 408 -14.51 -11.60 -5.39
CA LEU A 408 -14.67 -13.06 -5.42
C LEU A 408 -16.14 -13.46 -5.41
N SER A 409 -17.01 -12.71 -4.72
CA SER A 409 -18.45 -12.93 -4.71
C SER A 409 -19.09 -12.84 -6.11
N GLU A 410 -18.57 -11.97 -6.97
CA GLU A 410 -19.02 -11.78 -8.36
C GLU A 410 -18.31 -12.73 -9.36
N TYR A 411 -17.21 -13.36 -8.96
CA TYR A 411 -16.44 -14.28 -9.79
C TYR A 411 -17.16 -15.61 -9.96
N THR A 412 -17.56 -15.98 -11.19
CA THR A 412 -18.32 -17.23 -11.39
C THR A 412 -17.42 -18.44 -11.53
N GLN A 413 -17.97 -19.63 -11.25
CA GLN A 413 -17.25 -20.89 -11.46
C GLN A 413 -16.87 -21.08 -12.95
N GLU A 414 -17.78 -20.72 -13.88
CA GLU A 414 -17.52 -20.78 -15.31
C GLU A 414 -16.37 -19.87 -15.71
N LEU A 415 -16.30 -18.66 -15.14
CA LEU A 415 -15.23 -17.71 -15.41
C LEU A 415 -13.89 -18.23 -14.87
N SER A 416 -13.86 -18.86 -13.69
CA SER A 416 -12.66 -19.46 -13.14
C SER A 416 -12.04 -20.52 -14.06
N LEU A 417 -12.88 -21.29 -14.77
CA LEU A 417 -12.42 -22.33 -15.71
C LEU A 417 -11.77 -21.77 -16.99
N THR A 418 -11.93 -20.47 -17.27
CA THR A 418 -11.29 -19.81 -18.42
C THR A 418 -9.94 -19.20 -18.08
N SER A 419 -9.62 -19.07 -16.79
CA SER A 419 -8.37 -18.47 -16.34
C SER A 419 -7.14 -19.31 -16.72
N GLU A 420 -6.09 -18.63 -17.20
CA GLU A 420 -4.78 -19.25 -17.47
C GLU A 420 -4.13 -19.82 -16.19
N VAL A 421 -4.57 -19.38 -15.01
CA VAL A 421 -4.04 -19.85 -13.71
C VAL A 421 -4.25 -21.34 -13.50
N ILE A 422 -5.34 -21.94 -14.04
CA ILE A 422 -5.57 -23.39 -14.01
C ILE A 422 -4.40 -24.19 -14.59
N LYS A 423 -3.66 -23.62 -15.56
CA LYS A 423 -2.49 -24.27 -16.15
C LYS A 423 -1.26 -24.20 -15.28
N GLN A 424 -1.28 -23.32 -14.26
CA GLN A 424 -0.19 -23.11 -13.32
C GLN A 424 -0.41 -23.92 -12.02
N ASP A 425 -1.68 -24.01 -11.60
CA ASP A 425 -2.12 -24.74 -10.42
C ASP A 425 -3.55 -25.25 -10.69
N ASP A 426 -3.74 -26.55 -10.81
CA ASP A 426 -4.99 -27.18 -11.26
C ASP A 426 -6.12 -27.13 -10.21
N VAL A 427 -5.81 -26.75 -8.97
CA VAL A 427 -6.82 -26.53 -7.92
C VAL A 427 -7.53 -25.19 -8.05
N PHE A 428 -7.02 -24.26 -8.91
CA PHE A 428 -7.59 -22.93 -9.06
C PHE A 428 -9.05 -23.00 -9.53
N SER A 429 -9.95 -22.54 -8.68
CA SER A 429 -11.39 -22.43 -8.94
C SER A 429 -12.01 -21.45 -7.95
N LYS A 430 -13.21 -20.94 -8.25
CA LYS A 430 -13.97 -20.13 -7.29
C LYS A 430 -14.12 -20.86 -5.96
N GLU A 431 -14.61 -22.08 -5.97
CA GLU A 431 -14.82 -22.92 -4.76
C GLU A 431 -13.52 -23.09 -3.93
N TYR A 432 -12.38 -23.28 -4.60
CA TYR A 432 -11.10 -23.37 -3.89
C TYR A 432 -10.73 -22.06 -3.20
N LEU A 433 -10.87 -20.91 -3.88
CA LEU A 433 -10.54 -19.60 -3.33
C LEU A 433 -11.46 -19.21 -2.18
N GLU A 434 -12.77 -19.48 -2.29
CA GLU A 434 -13.74 -19.32 -1.20
C GLU A 434 -13.35 -20.16 0.02
N GLY A 435 -12.96 -21.42 -0.19
CA GLY A 435 -12.49 -22.28 0.90
C GLY A 435 -11.20 -21.81 1.55
N VAL A 436 -10.32 -21.10 0.84
CA VAL A 436 -9.14 -20.45 1.42
C VAL A 436 -9.54 -19.22 2.23
N ALA A 437 -10.43 -18.37 1.71
CA ALA A 437 -10.94 -17.19 2.40
C ALA A 437 -11.68 -17.58 3.71
N ASP A 438 -12.57 -18.58 3.66
CA ASP A 438 -13.27 -19.13 4.83
C ASP A 438 -12.29 -19.60 5.92
N LYS A 439 -11.24 -20.28 5.50
CA LYS A 439 -10.23 -20.82 6.43
C LYS A 439 -9.42 -19.73 7.12
N VAL A 440 -9.12 -18.62 6.40
CA VAL A 440 -8.21 -17.56 6.88
C VAL A 440 -8.97 -16.45 7.58
N TRP A 441 -10.10 -16.02 7.04
CA TRP A 441 -10.88 -14.86 7.53
C TRP A 441 -12.21 -15.23 8.21
N GLY A 442 -12.69 -16.48 8.01
CA GLY A 442 -13.97 -16.90 8.58
C GLY A 442 -15.15 -16.08 8.05
N GLU A 443 -15.89 -15.45 8.95
CA GLU A 443 -17.08 -14.64 8.61
C GLU A 443 -16.77 -13.17 8.30
N LEU A 444 -15.47 -12.78 8.23
CA LEU A 444 -15.07 -11.38 8.03
C LEU A 444 -15.06 -10.94 6.56
N TRP A 445 -15.17 -11.86 5.62
CA TRP A 445 -15.11 -11.53 4.19
C TRP A 445 -16.47 -11.60 3.48
N GLU A 446 -16.62 -10.80 2.42
CA GLU A 446 -17.75 -10.75 1.49
C GLU A 446 -17.32 -10.80 0.01
#